data_e9229d37cd887e2792f99194ddd01430
#
_entry.id   e9229d37cd887e2792f99194ddd01430
#
_cell.length_a   1.000
_cell.length_b   1.000
_cell.length_c   1.000
_cell.angle_alpha   90.00
_cell.angle_beta   90.00
_cell.angle_gamma   90.00
#
_symmetry.space_group_name_H-M   'P 1'
#
loop_
_entity.id
_entity.type
_entity.pdbx_description
1 polymer ?
#
loop_
_entity_poly.entity_id
_entity_poly.type
_entity_poly.pdbx_seq_one_letter_code
_entity_poly.pdbx_strand_id
1 'polypeptide(L)'
;MTRTVLIALLGSSLALGGCAASIAAGVVGAAVRAATPERHFDPNLDLREPATQACRARAAQHGRVQIIDAEQGDRGRATVWGTVEDDRERRSFECVSDGATVRAFRLRAIAPRPPVA
;
A
#
# COMPACT_ATOMS: atom_id res chain seq x y z
N MET A 1 -39.07 36.69 -36.41
CA MET A 1 -37.74 36.96 -35.86
C MET A 1 -37.65 36.79 -34.33
N THR A 2 -38.60 36.21 -33.69
CA THR A 2 -38.65 36.09 -32.22
C THR A 2 -38.45 34.67 -31.69
N ARG A 3 -37.99 33.74 -32.52
CA ARG A 3 -37.86 32.34 -32.12
C ARG A 3 -36.41 31.88 -31.77
N THR A 4 -35.44 32.76 -32.02
CA THR A 4 -34.03 32.38 -31.84
C THR A 4 -33.45 32.77 -30.50
N VAL A 5 -34.15 33.56 -29.70
CA VAL A 5 -33.62 34.05 -28.40
C VAL A 5 -33.99 33.13 -27.23
N LEU A 6 -34.98 32.27 -27.40
CA LEU A 6 -35.46 31.41 -26.31
C LEU A 6 -34.64 30.13 -26.10
N ILE A 7 -33.81 29.76 -27.04
CA ILE A 7 -33.03 28.52 -26.95
C ILE A 7 -31.69 28.73 -26.22
N ALA A 8 -31.22 29.97 -26.17
CA ALA A 8 -29.95 30.29 -25.52
C ALA A 8 -30.02 30.36 -23.99
N LEU A 9 -31.22 30.49 -23.43
CA LEU A 9 -31.40 30.64 -21.99
C LEU A 9 -31.55 29.31 -21.23
N LEU A 10 -31.82 28.23 -21.93
CA LEU A 10 -31.98 26.89 -21.32
C LEU A 10 -30.67 26.11 -21.18
N GLY A 11 -29.64 26.55 -21.88
CA GLY A 11 -28.33 25.89 -21.82
C GLY A 11 -27.45 26.29 -20.63
N SER A 12 -27.75 27.44 -20.03
CA SER A 12 -26.87 27.97 -18.98
C SER A 12 -27.17 27.46 -17.59
N SER A 13 -28.33 26.91 -17.36
CA SER A 13 -28.70 26.43 -16.03
C SER A 13 -28.20 25.01 -15.71
N LEU A 14 -27.91 24.24 -16.72
CA LEU A 14 -27.36 22.86 -16.51
C LEU A 14 -25.86 22.88 -16.20
N ALA A 15 -25.14 23.90 -16.62
CA ALA A 15 -23.71 24.03 -16.33
C ALA A 15 -23.42 24.41 -14.88
N LEU A 16 -24.34 25.16 -14.26
CA LEU A 16 -24.20 25.61 -12.88
C LEU A 16 -24.46 24.47 -11.85
N GLY A 17 -25.33 23.54 -12.19
CA GLY A 17 -25.59 22.38 -11.33
C GLY A 17 -24.44 21.40 -11.28
N GLY A 18 -23.73 21.24 -12.38
CA GLY A 18 -22.56 20.33 -12.43
C GLY A 18 -21.36 20.87 -11.67
N CYS A 19 -21.15 22.20 -11.69
CA CYS A 19 -20.07 22.84 -10.97
C CYS A 19 -20.26 22.77 -9.44
N ALA A 20 -21.48 22.93 -8.97
CA ALA A 20 -21.77 22.87 -7.54
C ALA A 20 -21.54 21.46 -6.97
N ALA A 21 -21.94 20.44 -7.70
CA ALA A 21 -21.70 19.06 -7.30
C ALA A 21 -20.20 18.71 -7.30
N SER A 22 -19.47 19.24 -8.27
CA SER A 22 -18.02 19.02 -8.36
C SER A 22 -17.26 19.71 -7.24
N ILE A 23 -17.69 20.91 -6.85
CA ILE A 23 -17.07 21.64 -5.74
C ILE A 23 -17.32 20.92 -4.41
N ALA A 24 -18.52 20.44 -4.18
CA ALA A 24 -18.84 19.70 -2.97
C ALA A 24 -18.03 18.40 -2.86
N ALA A 25 -17.93 17.64 -3.94
CA ALA A 25 -17.12 16.44 -3.99
C ALA A 25 -15.62 16.75 -3.85
N GLY A 26 -15.17 17.85 -4.45
CA GLY A 26 -13.77 18.29 -4.35
C GLY A 26 -13.38 18.72 -2.93
N VAL A 27 -14.28 19.39 -2.23
CA VAL A 27 -14.01 19.84 -0.84
C VAL A 27 -13.91 18.64 0.09
N VAL A 28 -14.80 17.68 0.00
CA VAL A 28 -14.73 16.47 0.81
C VAL A 28 -13.46 15.68 0.48
N GLY A 29 -13.12 15.52 -0.79
CA GLY A 29 -11.89 14.83 -1.18
C GLY A 29 -10.64 15.57 -0.73
N ALA A 30 -10.62 16.91 -0.78
CA ALA A 30 -9.50 17.71 -0.32
C ALA A 30 -9.32 17.63 1.20
N ALA A 31 -10.41 17.64 1.97
CA ALA A 31 -10.35 17.49 3.41
C ALA A 31 -9.78 16.13 3.84
N VAL A 32 -10.20 15.05 3.17
CA VAL A 32 -9.68 13.71 3.41
C VAL A 32 -8.20 13.62 3.04
N ARG A 33 -7.78 14.24 1.94
CA ARG A 33 -6.38 14.27 1.54
C ARG A 33 -5.51 15.12 2.45
N ALA A 34 -6.03 16.22 2.97
CA ALA A 34 -5.31 17.06 3.92
C ALA A 34 -5.14 16.37 5.28
N ALA A 35 -6.07 15.50 5.68
CA ALA A 35 -5.96 14.71 6.89
C ALA A 35 -4.99 13.52 6.75
N THR A 36 -4.67 13.10 5.52
CA THR A 36 -3.83 11.92 5.25
C THR A 36 -2.33 12.14 5.41
N PRO A 37 -1.72 13.34 5.21
CA PRO A 37 -0.26 13.49 5.34
C PRO A 37 0.25 13.34 6.77
N GLU A 38 -0.56 13.67 7.73
CA GLU A 38 -0.24 13.41 9.13
C GLU A 38 -0.78 12.03 9.50
N ARG A 39 -0.15 11.00 8.99
CA ARG A 39 -0.36 9.67 9.52
C ARG A 39 0.08 9.70 10.97
N HIS A 40 -0.86 9.93 11.84
CA HIS A 40 -0.64 9.68 13.27
C HIS A 40 -0.30 8.19 13.38
N PHE A 41 0.97 7.95 13.51
CA PHE A 41 1.43 6.62 13.85
C PHE A 41 0.91 6.32 15.28
N ASP A 42 -0.08 5.44 15.35
CA ASP A 42 -0.52 4.91 16.62
C ASP A 42 0.49 3.85 17.06
N PRO A 43 1.28 4.14 18.13
CA PRO A 43 2.27 3.17 18.60
C PRO A 43 1.62 1.88 19.15
N ASN A 44 0.32 1.91 19.39
CA ASN A 44 -0.41 0.73 19.86
C ASN A 44 -0.95 -0.12 18.71
N LEU A 45 -0.87 0.37 17.48
CA LEU A 45 -1.33 -0.38 16.32
C LEU A 45 -0.31 -1.48 15.99
N ASP A 46 -0.77 -2.73 16.02
CA ASP A 46 0.07 -3.85 15.62
C ASP A 46 0.12 -3.95 14.10
N LEU A 47 1.25 -3.59 13.54
CA LEU A 47 1.51 -3.62 12.10
C LEU A 47 2.20 -4.91 11.64
N ARG A 48 2.52 -5.80 12.55
CA ARG A 48 3.22 -7.05 12.21
C ARG A 48 2.38 -7.95 11.31
N GLU A 49 1.09 -8.08 11.60
CA GLU A 49 0.21 -8.93 10.80
C GLU A 49 0.03 -8.42 9.37
N PRO A 50 -0.37 -7.15 9.11
CA PRO A 50 -0.46 -6.66 7.74
C PRO A 50 0.89 -6.67 7.02
N ALA A 51 1.98 -6.40 7.71
CA ALA A 51 3.32 -6.48 7.14
C ALA A 51 3.69 -7.91 6.77
N THR A 52 3.39 -8.86 7.63
CA THR A 52 3.65 -10.29 7.39
C THR A 52 2.89 -10.77 6.15
N GLN A 53 1.63 -10.39 6.01
CA GLN A 53 0.82 -10.77 4.84
C GLN A 53 1.37 -10.13 3.55
N ALA A 54 1.71 -8.85 3.58
CA ALA A 54 2.28 -8.15 2.42
C ALA A 54 3.63 -8.75 2.01
N CYS A 55 4.49 -9.02 2.97
CA CYS A 55 5.80 -9.63 2.72
C CYS A 55 5.70 -11.08 2.27
N ARG A 56 4.76 -11.83 2.80
CA ARG A 56 4.48 -13.20 2.35
C ARG A 56 4.04 -13.21 0.88
N ALA A 57 3.14 -12.33 0.49
CA ALA A 57 2.68 -12.22 -0.89
C ALA A 57 3.83 -11.86 -1.83
N ARG A 58 4.71 -10.97 -1.41
CA ARG A 58 5.90 -10.59 -2.17
C ARG A 58 6.88 -11.77 -2.31
N ALA A 59 7.16 -12.45 -1.22
CA ALA A 59 8.08 -13.58 -1.19
C ALA A 59 7.54 -14.78 -1.97
N ALA A 60 6.22 -14.96 -2.01
CA ALA A 60 5.57 -16.06 -2.73
C ALA A 60 5.85 -16.08 -4.22
N GLN A 61 6.26 -14.94 -4.80
CA GLN A 61 6.68 -14.86 -6.20
C GLN A 61 7.98 -15.63 -6.47
N HIS A 62 8.71 -15.98 -5.43
CA HIS A 62 10.03 -16.62 -5.53
C HIS A 62 10.03 -18.10 -5.09
N GLY A 63 8.94 -18.60 -4.53
CA GLY A 63 8.83 -19.98 -4.08
C GLY A 63 7.93 -20.14 -2.86
N ARG A 64 8.09 -21.26 -2.17
CA ARG A 64 7.36 -21.52 -0.92
C ARG A 64 7.92 -20.67 0.20
N VAL A 65 7.04 -20.01 0.93
CA VAL A 65 7.40 -19.03 1.95
C VAL A 65 7.24 -19.63 3.33
N GLN A 66 8.25 -19.43 4.17
CA GLN A 66 8.18 -19.66 5.60
C GLN A 66 8.57 -18.37 6.32
N ILE A 67 7.64 -17.83 7.10
CA ILE A 67 7.93 -16.66 7.94
C ILE A 67 8.62 -17.13 9.21
N ILE A 68 9.72 -16.47 9.56
CA ILE A 68 10.50 -16.79 10.76
C ILE A 68 10.17 -15.80 11.87
N ASP A 69 10.17 -14.51 11.55
CA ASP A 69 9.94 -13.45 12.53
C ASP A 69 9.40 -12.19 11.88
N ALA A 70 8.74 -11.38 12.67
CA ALA A 70 8.26 -10.06 12.28
C ALA A 70 8.43 -9.10 13.45
N GLU A 71 9.08 -7.99 13.22
CA GLU A 71 9.37 -6.98 14.23
C GLU A 71 8.82 -5.63 13.78
N GLN A 72 8.14 -4.96 14.69
CA GLN A 72 7.65 -3.61 14.46
C GLN A 72 8.73 -2.62 14.87
N GLY A 73 9.14 -1.79 13.92
CA GLY A 73 10.11 -0.73 14.13
C GLY A 73 9.43 0.63 14.27
N ASP A 74 10.24 1.67 14.12
CA ASP A 74 9.78 3.05 14.21
C ASP A 74 8.95 3.49 13.01
N ARG A 75 8.12 4.50 13.21
CA ARG A 75 7.39 5.22 12.15
C ARG A 75 6.46 4.34 11.30
N GLY A 76 5.84 3.35 11.91
CA GLY A 76 4.89 2.49 11.19
C GLY A 76 5.54 1.47 10.26
N ARG A 77 6.84 1.25 10.39
CA ARG A 77 7.55 0.23 9.64
C ARG A 77 7.59 -1.09 10.40
N ALA A 78 7.55 -2.15 9.68
CA ALA A 78 7.79 -3.49 10.22
C ALA A 78 8.75 -4.24 9.31
N THR A 79 9.60 -5.05 9.90
CA THR A 79 10.54 -5.89 9.17
C THR A 79 10.13 -7.34 9.36
N VAL A 80 10.05 -8.07 8.26
CA VAL A 80 9.67 -9.48 8.25
C VAL A 80 10.83 -10.29 7.68
N TRP A 81 11.21 -11.32 8.38
CA TRP A 81 12.25 -12.26 7.96
C TRP A 81 11.64 -13.62 7.70
N GLY A 82 12.16 -14.28 6.71
CA GLY A 82 11.71 -15.61 6.38
C GLY A 82 12.60 -16.27 5.35
N THR A 83 12.11 -17.37 4.83
CA THR A 83 12.78 -18.12 3.77
C THR A 83 11.81 -18.38 2.63
N VAL A 84 12.37 -18.47 1.45
CA VAL A 84 11.69 -18.95 0.25
C VAL A 84 12.48 -20.13 -0.31
N GLU A 85 11.76 -21.13 -0.73
CA GLU A 85 12.33 -22.34 -1.28
C GLU A 85 11.69 -22.64 -2.63
N ASP A 86 12.53 -22.76 -3.64
CA ASP A 86 12.14 -23.26 -4.97
C ASP A 86 12.78 -24.64 -5.22
N ASP A 87 12.65 -25.15 -6.43
CA ASP A 87 13.18 -26.48 -6.78
C ASP A 87 14.71 -26.56 -6.80
N ARG A 88 15.40 -25.44 -6.70
CA ARG A 88 16.84 -25.35 -6.85
C ARG A 88 17.56 -24.99 -5.55
N GLU A 89 16.98 -24.02 -4.81
CA GLU A 89 17.67 -23.47 -3.66
C GLU A 89 16.70 -22.94 -2.62
N ARG A 90 17.22 -22.78 -1.42
CA ARG A 90 16.56 -22.09 -0.33
C ARG A 90 17.28 -20.77 -0.08
N ARG A 91 16.52 -19.70 0.00
CA ARG A 91 17.04 -18.35 0.22
C ARG A 91 16.35 -17.72 1.42
N SER A 92 17.08 -16.89 2.14
CA SER A 92 16.48 -16.04 3.16
C SER A 92 15.99 -14.74 2.53
N PHE A 93 14.97 -14.14 3.13
CA PHE A 93 14.54 -12.82 2.75
C PHE A 93 14.39 -11.91 3.96
N GLU A 94 14.59 -10.64 3.70
CA GLU A 94 14.27 -9.54 4.59
C GLU A 94 13.35 -8.60 3.86
N CYS A 95 12.21 -8.31 4.44
CA CYS A 95 11.18 -7.48 3.85
C CYS A 95 10.82 -6.35 4.81
N VAL A 96 10.91 -5.12 4.35
CA VAL A 96 10.49 -3.95 5.11
C VAL A 96 9.18 -3.45 4.54
N SER A 97 8.19 -3.30 5.40
CA SER A 97 6.86 -2.89 5.05
C SER A 97 6.45 -1.64 5.82
N ASP A 98 5.69 -0.78 5.17
CA ASP A 98 5.02 0.36 5.77
C ASP A 98 3.52 0.02 5.78
N GLY A 99 3.03 -0.53 6.89
CA GLY A 99 1.71 -1.13 6.93
C GLY A 99 1.61 -2.29 5.93
N ALA A 100 0.67 -2.22 5.00
CA ALA A 100 0.46 -3.23 3.97
C ALA A 100 1.29 -3.00 2.68
N THR A 101 2.19 -2.00 2.68
CA THR A 101 2.99 -1.65 1.50
C THR A 101 4.43 -2.08 1.70
N VAL A 102 4.92 -2.95 0.82
CA VAL A 102 6.33 -3.38 0.84
C VAL A 102 7.21 -2.23 0.33
N ARG A 103 8.20 -1.86 1.13
CA ARG A 103 9.15 -0.79 0.82
C ARG A 103 10.49 -1.31 0.33
N ALA A 104 10.93 -2.42 0.87
CA ALA A 104 12.18 -3.04 0.49
C ALA A 104 12.06 -4.55 0.61
N PHE A 105 12.69 -5.27 -0.29
CA PHE A 105 12.70 -6.72 -0.29
C PHE A 105 14.08 -7.20 -0.75
N ARG A 106 14.72 -8.03 0.06
CA ARG A 106 16.04 -8.58 -0.24
C ARG A 106 16.03 -10.09 -0.12
N LEU A 107 16.64 -10.73 -1.09
CA LEU A 107 16.90 -12.16 -1.07
C LEU A 107 18.39 -12.41 -0.90
N ARG A 108 18.71 -13.42 -0.10
CA ARG A 108 20.09 -13.86 0.08
C ARG A 108 20.14 -15.39 -0.02
N ALA A 109 21.11 -15.89 -0.77
CA ALA A 109 21.37 -17.31 -0.77
C ALA A 109 21.83 -17.77 0.63
N ILE A 110 21.28 -18.87 1.08
CA ILE A 110 21.72 -19.50 2.32
C ILE A 110 22.88 -20.41 1.97
N ALA A 111 24.05 -20.13 2.55
CA ALA A 111 25.22 -20.97 2.36
C ALA A 111 24.92 -22.39 2.89
N PRO A 112 25.24 -23.44 2.14
CA PRO A 112 25.10 -24.80 2.65
C PRO A 112 25.95 -24.97 3.92
N ARG A 113 25.35 -25.62 4.92
CA ARG A 113 26.07 -25.90 6.15
C ARG A 113 27.28 -26.78 5.81
N PRO A 114 28.50 -26.41 6.25
CA PRO A 114 29.64 -27.27 6.04
C PRO A 114 29.41 -28.65 6.70
N PRO A 115 29.88 -29.71 6.07
CA PRO A 115 29.72 -31.04 6.64
C PRO A 115 30.36 -31.10 8.03
N VAL A 116 29.63 -31.64 8.96
CA VAL A 116 30.16 -31.87 10.32
C VAL A 116 31.23 -32.94 10.23
N ALA A 117 32.46 -32.53 10.52
CA ALA A 117 33.58 -33.46 10.56
C ALA A 117 33.50 -34.34 11.80
#